data_fecd21fb2c22658a660c1ca665149d20
#
_entry.id   fecd21fb2c22658a660c1ca665149d20
#
_cell.length_a   1.000
_cell.length_b   1.000
_cell.length_c   1.000
_cell.angle_alpha   90.00
_cell.angle_beta   90.00
_cell.angle_gamma   90.00
#
_symmetry.space_group_name_H-M   'P 1'
#
loop_
_entity.id
_entity.type
_entity.pdbx_description
1 polymer ?
#
loop_
_entity_poly.entity_id
_entity_poly.type
_entity_poly.pdbx_seq_one_letter_code
_entity_poly.pdbx_strand_id
1 'polypeptide(L)'
;MNNQDEVLAVSPEQTYHAIRSSIVTAQHTLTTAVNSAMVTAYWEIGEQIYKACGEHDRAEYGTKLLEYLSAHLTAEFGKGYTVRNLRAMRQFYCCFPNRHTLRADLSWSHYRLLMRVSDEKARAFYAEECAKSAWSVRQLERQINTMYYQRILASQDKASVAAEIQLREPKPEYEKIVKDPYVMEFLQIQPDTHVYESDLEQALIDHLQQFLLELGRGFSFVSRQKRFTPVSYTHLRAH
;
A
#
# COMPACT_ATOMS: atom_id res chain seq x y z
N MET A 1 22.88 -10.83 54.03
CA MET A 1 23.11 -10.92 52.58
C MET A 1 21.82 -10.47 51.89
N ASN A 2 21.73 -9.16 51.63
CA ASN A 2 20.57 -8.58 50.92
C ASN A 2 20.87 -8.53 49.42
N ASN A 3 20.20 -9.41 48.68
CA ASN A 3 20.16 -9.35 47.25
C ASN A 3 18.95 -8.44 46.94
N GLN A 4 19.19 -7.16 46.80
CA GLN A 4 18.19 -6.25 46.23
C GLN A 4 18.28 -6.42 44.71
N ASP A 5 17.22 -6.99 44.13
CA ASP A 5 16.96 -6.99 42.70
C ASP A 5 16.94 -5.55 42.22
N GLU A 6 18.03 -5.13 41.63
CA GLU A 6 18.14 -3.86 40.89
C GLU A 6 17.32 -4.02 39.61
N VAL A 7 16.02 -3.76 39.71
CA VAL A 7 15.15 -3.63 38.55
C VAL A 7 15.70 -2.42 37.75
N LEU A 8 16.45 -2.69 36.71
CA LEU A 8 16.91 -1.69 35.74
C LEU A 8 15.71 -0.89 35.25
N ALA A 9 15.49 0.27 35.83
CA ALA A 9 14.41 1.16 35.43
C ALA A 9 14.67 1.63 33.98
N VAL A 10 13.85 1.13 33.07
CA VAL A 10 13.90 1.56 31.65
C VAL A 10 13.67 3.07 31.59
N SER A 11 14.56 3.81 30.93
CA SER A 11 14.42 5.26 30.86
C SER A 11 13.14 5.67 30.12
N PRO A 12 12.53 6.83 30.46
CA PRO A 12 11.35 7.33 29.73
C PRO A 12 11.59 7.46 28.22
N GLU A 13 12.80 7.83 27.81
CA GLU A 13 13.19 7.93 26.40
C GLU A 13 13.23 6.56 25.71
N GLN A 14 13.79 5.55 26.36
CA GLN A 14 13.78 4.17 25.83
C GLN A 14 12.35 3.64 25.69
N THR A 15 11.50 3.91 26.68
CA THR A 15 10.07 3.55 26.64
C THR A 15 9.37 4.26 25.49
N TYR A 16 9.60 5.57 25.30
CA TYR A 16 9.05 6.32 24.16
C TYR A 16 9.48 5.74 22.82
N HIS A 17 10.76 5.45 22.63
CA HIS A 17 11.27 4.86 21.40
C HIS A 17 10.67 3.47 21.12
N ALA A 18 10.51 2.66 22.15
CA ALA A 18 9.87 1.35 22.01
C ALA A 18 8.40 1.46 21.60
N ILE A 19 7.64 2.36 22.24
CA ILE A 19 6.24 2.62 21.91
C ILE A 19 6.13 3.18 20.47
N ARG A 20 6.95 4.19 20.14
CA ARG A 20 6.98 4.76 18.78
C ARG A 20 7.28 3.70 17.72
N SER A 21 8.25 2.84 17.95
CA SER A 21 8.57 1.73 17.05
C SER A 21 7.38 0.79 16.85
N SER A 22 6.69 0.44 17.92
CA SER A 22 5.51 -0.42 17.86
C SER A 22 4.37 0.21 17.04
N ILE A 23 4.11 1.51 17.23
CA ILE A 23 3.10 2.26 16.46
C ILE A 23 3.47 2.30 14.99
N VAL A 24 4.71 2.68 14.65
CA VAL A 24 5.17 2.76 13.26
C VAL A 24 5.10 1.39 12.56
N THR A 25 5.47 0.33 13.26
CA THR A 25 5.37 -1.05 12.73
C THR A 25 3.91 -1.43 12.47
N ALA A 26 3.00 -1.12 13.38
CA ALA A 26 1.58 -1.40 13.21
C ALA A 26 0.98 -0.63 12.01
N GLN A 27 1.30 0.66 11.88
CA GLN A 27 0.86 1.49 10.75
C GLN A 27 1.41 0.96 9.42
N HIS A 28 2.67 0.55 9.39
CA HIS A 28 3.28 -0.04 8.19
C HIS A 28 2.58 -1.35 7.79
N THR A 29 2.35 -2.24 8.76
CA THR A 29 1.66 -3.51 8.52
C THR A 29 0.25 -3.29 7.96
N LEU A 30 -0.51 -2.36 8.55
CA LEU A 30 -1.85 -2.01 8.09
C LEU A 30 -1.83 -1.50 6.65
N THR A 31 -0.94 -0.56 6.36
CA THR A 31 -0.82 0.05 5.03
C THR A 31 -0.45 -0.99 3.97
N THR A 32 0.48 -1.90 4.29
CA THR A 32 0.86 -2.98 3.38
C THR A 32 -0.31 -3.93 3.14
N ALA A 33 -1.07 -4.27 4.17
CA ALA A 33 -2.25 -5.13 4.05
C ALA A 33 -3.33 -4.51 3.15
N VAL A 34 -3.66 -3.22 3.36
CA VAL A 34 -4.65 -2.50 2.53
C VAL A 34 -4.18 -2.41 1.07
N ASN A 35 -2.93 -2.04 0.84
CA ASN A 35 -2.37 -1.98 -0.52
C ASN A 35 -2.40 -3.34 -1.21
N SER A 36 -2.02 -4.40 -0.51
CA SER A 36 -2.05 -5.77 -1.05
C SER A 36 -3.47 -6.21 -1.40
N ALA A 37 -4.44 -5.96 -0.53
CA ALA A 37 -5.84 -6.26 -0.78
C ALA A 37 -6.39 -5.51 -2.00
N MET A 38 -6.13 -4.19 -2.07
CA MET A 38 -6.54 -3.34 -3.18
C MET A 38 -5.92 -3.77 -4.52
N VAL A 39 -4.62 -4.04 -4.55
CA VAL A 39 -3.91 -4.51 -5.75
C VAL A 39 -4.45 -5.85 -6.21
N THR A 40 -4.71 -6.77 -5.28
CA THR A 40 -5.32 -8.08 -5.57
C THR A 40 -6.72 -7.92 -6.17
N ALA A 41 -7.57 -7.12 -5.55
CA ALA A 41 -8.93 -6.85 -6.05
C ALA A 41 -8.90 -6.23 -7.45
N TYR A 42 -8.02 -5.27 -7.71
CA TYR A 42 -7.90 -4.64 -9.04
C TYR A 42 -7.38 -5.60 -10.10
N TRP A 43 -6.50 -6.53 -9.71
CA TRP A 43 -6.04 -7.59 -10.59
C TRP A 43 -7.18 -8.55 -10.95
N GLU A 44 -7.97 -8.99 -9.97
CA GLU A 44 -9.13 -9.87 -10.16
C GLU A 44 -10.22 -9.21 -11.02
N ILE A 45 -10.52 -7.93 -10.78
CA ILE A 45 -11.43 -7.14 -11.63
C ILE A 45 -10.88 -7.09 -13.06
N GLY A 46 -9.59 -6.83 -13.22
CA GLY A 46 -8.92 -6.83 -14.52
C GLY A 46 -9.05 -8.17 -15.25
N GLU A 47 -8.89 -9.28 -14.54
CA GLU A 47 -9.07 -10.63 -15.06
C GLU A 47 -10.51 -10.87 -15.55
N GLN A 48 -11.51 -10.49 -14.74
CA GLN A 48 -12.92 -10.66 -15.12
C GLN A 48 -13.27 -9.82 -16.36
N ILE A 49 -12.79 -8.59 -16.42
CA ILE A 49 -12.99 -7.73 -17.60
C ILE A 49 -12.31 -8.33 -18.82
N TYR A 50 -11.09 -8.84 -18.68
CA TYR A 50 -10.35 -9.48 -19.77
C TYR A 50 -11.11 -10.72 -20.30
N LYS A 51 -11.55 -11.59 -19.42
CA LYS A 51 -12.34 -12.79 -19.79
C LYS A 51 -13.66 -12.43 -20.45
N ALA A 52 -14.36 -11.40 -19.97
CA ALA A 52 -15.63 -10.95 -20.52
C ALA A 52 -15.50 -10.30 -21.91
N CYS A 53 -14.42 -9.56 -22.15
CA CYS A 53 -14.14 -8.97 -23.47
C CYS A 53 -13.66 -10.02 -24.51
N GLY A 54 -13.16 -11.18 -24.07
CA GLY A 54 -12.46 -12.16 -24.89
C GLY A 54 -11.03 -11.73 -25.24
N GLU A 55 -10.24 -12.68 -25.77
CA GLU A 55 -8.85 -12.41 -26.19
C GLU A 55 -8.77 -11.44 -27.40
N HIS A 56 -9.81 -11.46 -28.25
CA HIS A 56 -9.92 -10.58 -29.39
C HIS A 56 -10.82 -9.42 -29.07
N ASP A 57 -10.23 -8.26 -28.97
CA ASP A 57 -10.86 -6.98 -28.66
C ASP A 57 -11.98 -6.67 -29.69
N ARG A 58 -13.19 -7.10 -29.43
CA ARG A 58 -14.37 -6.54 -30.09
C ARG A 58 -14.57 -5.14 -29.50
N ALA A 59 -13.88 -4.17 -30.07
CA ALA A 59 -13.71 -2.83 -29.51
C ALA A 59 -15.04 -2.18 -29.08
N GLU A 60 -16.11 -2.41 -29.83
CA GLU A 60 -17.44 -1.87 -29.53
C GLU A 60 -18.09 -2.55 -28.31
N TYR A 61 -18.01 -3.88 -28.23
CA TYR A 61 -18.57 -4.63 -27.10
C TYR A 61 -17.81 -4.32 -25.81
N GLY A 62 -16.49 -4.30 -25.86
CA GLY A 62 -15.65 -3.97 -24.70
C GLY A 62 -15.90 -2.55 -24.19
N THR A 63 -16.18 -1.59 -25.06
CA THR A 63 -16.51 -0.21 -24.66
C THR A 63 -17.86 -0.17 -23.93
N LYS A 64 -18.90 -0.75 -24.49
CA LYS A 64 -20.24 -0.81 -23.89
C LYS A 64 -20.22 -1.54 -22.55
N LEU A 65 -19.48 -2.64 -22.43
CA LEU A 65 -19.31 -3.37 -21.18
C LEU A 65 -18.66 -2.49 -20.10
N LEU A 66 -17.58 -1.79 -20.44
CA LEU A 66 -16.89 -0.93 -19.47
C LEU A 66 -17.76 0.26 -19.04
N GLU A 67 -18.57 0.82 -19.93
CA GLU A 67 -19.51 1.88 -19.57
C GLU A 67 -20.60 1.36 -18.63
N TYR A 68 -21.17 0.19 -18.93
CA TYR A 68 -22.15 -0.49 -18.07
C TYR A 68 -21.58 -0.75 -16.67
N LEU A 69 -20.41 -1.39 -16.60
CA LEU A 69 -19.73 -1.70 -15.34
C LEU A 69 -19.40 -0.42 -14.57
N SER A 70 -18.89 0.61 -15.23
CA SER A 70 -18.57 1.88 -14.61
C SER A 70 -19.80 2.55 -13.98
N ALA A 71 -20.94 2.55 -14.67
CA ALA A 71 -22.16 3.14 -14.15
C ALA A 71 -22.63 2.43 -12.87
N HIS A 72 -22.68 1.10 -12.87
CA HIS A 72 -23.15 0.31 -11.72
C HIS A 72 -22.18 0.33 -10.56
N LEU A 73 -20.89 0.06 -10.82
CA LEU A 73 -19.88 0.03 -9.77
C LEU A 73 -19.63 1.42 -9.15
N THR A 74 -19.72 2.49 -9.94
CA THR A 74 -19.58 3.84 -9.40
C THR A 74 -20.79 4.23 -8.54
N ALA A 75 -21.99 3.77 -8.89
CA ALA A 75 -23.19 4.02 -8.08
C ALA A 75 -23.14 3.27 -6.74
N GLU A 76 -22.57 2.06 -6.71
CA GLU A 76 -22.52 1.20 -5.52
C GLU A 76 -21.28 1.46 -4.66
N PHE A 77 -20.09 1.59 -5.28
CA PHE A 77 -18.79 1.63 -4.60
C PHE A 77 -18.05 2.97 -4.74
N GLY A 78 -18.61 3.96 -5.44
CA GLY A 78 -18.03 5.29 -5.57
C GLY A 78 -17.11 5.46 -6.79
N LYS A 79 -16.41 6.61 -6.83
CA LYS A 79 -15.71 7.13 -8.03
C LYS A 79 -14.50 6.31 -8.50
N GLY A 80 -14.00 5.38 -7.70
CA GLY A 80 -12.84 4.54 -8.03
C GLY A 80 -13.01 3.66 -9.26
N TYR A 81 -14.24 3.46 -9.76
CA TYR A 81 -14.58 2.50 -10.84
C TYR A 81 -14.96 3.17 -12.16
N THR A 82 -14.35 4.30 -12.47
CA THR A 82 -14.53 4.97 -13.77
C THR A 82 -14.06 4.08 -14.94
N VAL A 83 -14.59 4.30 -16.14
CA VAL A 83 -14.16 3.59 -17.36
C VAL A 83 -12.63 3.62 -17.53
N ARG A 84 -11.99 4.76 -17.19
CA ARG A 84 -10.53 4.90 -17.24
C ARG A 84 -9.83 3.96 -16.27
N ASN A 85 -10.33 3.83 -15.04
CA ASN A 85 -9.75 2.95 -14.03
C ASN A 85 -10.00 1.48 -14.38
N LEU A 86 -11.19 1.12 -14.84
CA LEU A 86 -11.50 -0.24 -15.30
C LEU A 86 -10.60 -0.68 -16.47
N ARG A 87 -10.31 0.24 -17.43
CA ARG A 87 -9.32 -0.01 -18.49
C ARG A 87 -7.92 -0.25 -17.91
N ALA A 88 -7.52 0.54 -16.91
CA ALA A 88 -6.22 0.36 -16.26
C ALA A 88 -6.14 -0.97 -15.49
N MET A 89 -7.22 -1.42 -14.84
CA MET A 89 -7.27 -2.72 -14.17
C MET A 89 -7.17 -3.87 -15.19
N ARG A 90 -7.86 -3.78 -16.34
CA ARG A 90 -7.70 -4.74 -17.44
C ARG A 90 -6.25 -4.76 -17.96
N GLN A 91 -5.65 -3.59 -18.20
CA GLN A 91 -4.25 -3.49 -18.62
C GLN A 91 -3.30 -4.09 -17.59
N PHE A 92 -3.61 -3.93 -16.31
CA PHE A 92 -2.84 -4.51 -15.21
C PHE A 92 -2.77 -6.03 -15.30
N TYR A 93 -3.92 -6.69 -15.49
CA TYR A 93 -3.97 -8.12 -15.72
C TYR A 93 -3.14 -8.53 -16.94
N CYS A 94 -3.27 -7.81 -18.07
CA CYS A 94 -2.49 -8.09 -19.28
C CYS A 94 -0.97 -7.96 -19.06
N CYS A 95 -0.54 -6.98 -18.26
CA CYS A 95 0.88 -6.74 -17.98
C CYS A 95 1.46 -7.70 -16.93
N PHE A 96 0.63 -8.23 -16.04
CA PHE A 96 0.99 -9.13 -14.93
C PHE A 96 0.03 -10.31 -14.86
N PRO A 97 0.04 -11.23 -15.85
CA PRO A 97 -0.95 -12.31 -15.94
C PRO A 97 -0.83 -13.33 -14.80
N ASN A 98 0.32 -13.40 -14.16
CA ASN A 98 0.54 -14.30 -13.04
C ASN A 98 0.39 -13.55 -11.71
N ARG A 99 -0.68 -13.89 -10.95
CA ARG A 99 -0.96 -13.32 -9.63
C ARG A 99 0.22 -13.48 -8.64
N HIS A 100 0.97 -14.57 -8.74
CA HIS A 100 2.11 -14.81 -7.85
C HIS A 100 3.29 -13.86 -8.06
N THR A 101 3.31 -13.13 -9.17
CA THR A 101 4.33 -12.10 -9.43
C THR A 101 3.99 -10.76 -8.79
N LEU A 102 2.77 -10.62 -8.26
CA LEU A 102 2.37 -9.40 -7.54
C LEU A 102 3.09 -9.31 -6.20
N ARG A 103 3.63 -8.14 -5.92
CA ARG A 103 4.37 -7.86 -4.70
C ARG A 103 3.51 -7.06 -3.74
N ALA A 104 3.43 -7.49 -2.49
CA ALA A 104 2.68 -6.81 -1.44
C ALA A 104 3.24 -5.42 -1.09
N ASP A 105 4.55 -5.22 -1.36
CA ASP A 105 5.24 -3.97 -1.07
C ASP A 105 4.96 -2.85 -2.09
N LEU A 106 4.34 -3.18 -3.23
CA LEU A 106 4.04 -2.22 -4.28
C LEU A 106 2.58 -1.78 -4.22
N SER A 107 2.35 -0.46 -4.17
CA SER A 107 1.01 0.10 -4.24
C SER A 107 0.46 0.13 -5.67
N TRP A 108 -0.85 0.37 -5.81
CA TRP A 108 -1.49 0.56 -7.12
C TRP A 108 -0.81 1.67 -7.94
N SER A 109 -0.39 2.75 -7.30
CA SER A 109 0.34 3.85 -7.95
C SER A 109 1.67 3.39 -8.57
N HIS A 110 2.40 2.47 -7.93
CA HIS A 110 3.59 1.85 -8.51
C HIS A 110 3.24 1.01 -9.74
N TYR A 111 2.21 0.18 -9.66
CA TYR A 111 1.79 -0.65 -10.81
C TYR A 111 1.33 0.21 -11.99
N ARG A 112 0.69 1.35 -11.74
CA ARG A 112 0.32 2.29 -12.81
C ARG A 112 1.52 2.87 -13.56
N LEU A 113 2.63 3.07 -12.90
CA LEU A 113 3.89 3.46 -13.56
C LEU A 113 4.53 2.29 -14.29
N LEU A 114 4.58 1.11 -13.67
CA LEU A 114 5.16 -0.09 -14.27
C LEU A 114 4.44 -0.49 -15.56
N MET A 115 3.12 -0.35 -15.63
CA MET A 115 2.34 -0.61 -16.85
C MET A 115 2.70 0.28 -18.04
N ARG A 116 3.35 1.44 -17.81
CA ARG A 116 3.83 2.32 -18.89
C ARG A 116 5.13 1.81 -19.52
N VAL A 117 5.84 0.92 -18.84
CA VAL A 117 7.07 0.31 -19.35
C VAL A 117 6.68 -0.83 -20.31
N SER A 118 6.95 -0.64 -21.60
CA SER A 118 6.58 -1.60 -22.66
C SER A 118 7.42 -2.89 -22.59
N ASP A 119 8.72 -2.77 -22.33
CA ASP A 119 9.63 -3.91 -22.21
C ASP A 119 9.35 -4.69 -20.91
N GLU A 120 8.98 -5.96 -21.06
CA GLU A 120 8.65 -6.86 -19.95
C GLU A 120 9.84 -7.08 -19.01
N LYS A 121 11.06 -7.19 -19.55
CA LYS A 121 12.28 -7.37 -18.75
C LYS A 121 12.59 -6.13 -17.93
N ALA A 122 12.48 -4.94 -18.55
CA ALA A 122 12.64 -3.68 -17.84
C ALA A 122 11.55 -3.52 -16.77
N ARG A 123 10.29 -3.87 -17.07
CA ARG A 123 9.18 -3.82 -16.10
C ARG A 123 9.44 -4.72 -14.90
N ALA A 124 9.86 -5.97 -15.12
CA ALA A 124 10.20 -6.91 -14.07
C ALA A 124 11.36 -6.39 -13.21
N PHE A 125 12.41 -5.85 -13.84
CA PHE A 125 13.55 -5.23 -13.17
C PHE A 125 13.11 -4.07 -12.27
N TYR A 126 12.33 -3.12 -12.80
CA TYR A 126 11.85 -1.99 -12.00
C TYR A 126 10.95 -2.43 -10.84
N ALA A 127 10.12 -3.44 -11.01
CA ALA A 127 9.30 -3.99 -9.94
C ALA A 127 10.15 -4.61 -8.83
N GLU A 128 11.22 -5.33 -9.20
CA GLU A 128 12.14 -5.94 -8.26
C GLU A 128 12.96 -4.91 -7.48
N GLU A 129 13.58 -3.96 -8.17
CA GLU A 129 14.39 -2.90 -7.55
C GLU A 129 13.54 -1.97 -6.69
N CYS A 130 12.31 -1.67 -7.11
CA CYS A 130 11.38 -0.87 -6.33
C CYS A 130 11.04 -1.52 -4.99
N ALA A 131 10.75 -2.82 -4.98
CA ALA A 131 10.46 -3.56 -3.75
C ALA A 131 11.71 -3.70 -2.86
N LYS A 132 12.86 -4.05 -3.46
CA LYS A 132 14.13 -4.26 -2.76
C LYS A 132 14.67 -2.98 -2.11
N SER A 133 14.55 -1.85 -2.79
CA SER A 133 15.05 -0.55 -2.34
C SER A 133 13.97 0.33 -1.71
N ALA A 134 12.75 -0.20 -1.54
CA ALA A 134 11.58 0.50 -0.99
C ALA A 134 11.35 1.88 -1.64
N TRP A 135 11.41 1.96 -2.98
CA TRP A 135 11.21 3.21 -3.68
C TRP A 135 9.80 3.74 -3.53
N SER A 136 9.69 5.04 -3.32
CA SER A 136 8.42 5.75 -3.45
C SER A 136 7.99 5.83 -4.93
N VAL A 137 6.72 6.11 -5.17
CA VAL A 137 6.16 6.30 -6.52
C VAL A 137 6.97 7.33 -7.33
N ARG A 138 7.39 8.44 -6.70
CA ARG A 138 8.20 9.48 -7.35
C ARG A 138 9.61 8.99 -7.70
N GLN A 139 10.21 8.20 -6.84
CA GLN A 139 11.52 7.59 -7.09
C GLN A 139 11.43 6.61 -8.26
N LEU A 140 10.45 5.72 -8.26
CA LEU A 140 10.22 4.81 -9.38
C LEU A 140 10.02 5.57 -10.70
N GLU A 141 9.16 6.61 -10.71
CA GLU A 141 8.91 7.44 -11.91
C GLU A 141 10.22 8.07 -12.43
N ARG A 142 11.03 8.62 -11.52
CA ARG A 142 12.33 9.18 -11.88
C ARG A 142 13.26 8.12 -12.48
N GLN A 143 13.35 6.93 -11.88
CA GLN A 143 14.21 5.86 -12.38
C GLN A 143 13.76 5.36 -13.77
N ILE A 144 12.47 5.27 -14.01
CA ILE A 144 11.93 4.94 -15.34
C ILE A 144 12.30 6.05 -16.35
N ASN A 145 12.07 7.33 -16.01
CA ASN A 145 12.34 8.47 -16.88
C ASN A 145 13.84 8.65 -17.18
N THR A 146 14.72 8.31 -16.25
CA THR A 146 16.18 8.36 -16.44
C THR A 146 16.75 7.09 -17.07
N MET A 147 15.88 6.19 -17.53
CA MET A 147 16.27 4.94 -18.21
C MET A 147 17.27 4.10 -17.40
N TYR A 148 17.01 3.96 -16.08
CA TYR A 148 17.93 3.29 -15.17
C TYR A 148 18.25 1.86 -15.61
N TYR A 149 17.28 1.08 -16.07
CA TYR A 149 17.48 -0.26 -16.60
C TYR A 149 18.48 -0.29 -17.74
N GLN A 150 18.31 0.61 -18.73
CA GLN A 150 19.20 0.71 -19.88
C GLN A 150 20.60 1.17 -19.48
N ARG A 151 20.71 2.09 -18.52
CA ARG A 151 22.00 2.56 -17.97
C ARG A 151 22.76 1.41 -17.30
N ILE A 152 22.09 0.57 -16.50
CA ILE A 152 22.71 -0.62 -15.88
C ILE A 152 23.16 -1.63 -16.93
N LEU A 153 22.37 -1.86 -17.98
CA LEU A 153 22.76 -2.79 -19.06
C LEU A 153 23.96 -2.28 -19.85
N ALA A 154 24.06 -0.96 -20.07
CA ALA A 154 25.15 -0.35 -20.81
C ALA A 154 26.42 -0.13 -19.98
N SER A 155 26.34 -0.16 -18.65
CA SER A 155 27.47 0.10 -17.77
C SER A 155 28.39 -1.12 -17.62
N GLN A 156 29.70 -0.89 -17.68
CA GLN A 156 30.71 -1.87 -17.29
C GLN A 156 30.81 -2.01 -15.77
N ASP A 157 30.50 -0.95 -15.03
CA ASP A 157 30.46 -0.91 -13.56
C ASP A 157 29.02 -0.69 -13.06
N LYS A 158 28.30 -1.79 -12.89
CA LYS A 158 26.92 -1.79 -12.40
C LYS A 158 26.82 -1.33 -10.94
N ALA A 159 27.84 -1.59 -10.13
CA ALA A 159 27.85 -1.25 -8.71
C ALA A 159 27.92 0.27 -8.52
N SER A 160 28.73 0.97 -9.33
CA SER A 160 28.82 2.44 -9.30
C SER A 160 27.48 3.11 -9.66
N VAL A 161 26.78 2.61 -10.67
CA VAL A 161 25.46 3.16 -11.07
C VAL A 161 24.42 2.93 -9.96
N ALA A 162 24.43 1.78 -9.31
CA ALA A 162 23.52 1.49 -8.20
C ALA A 162 23.83 2.37 -6.97
N ALA A 163 25.11 2.56 -6.64
CA ALA A 163 25.55 3.39 -5.52
C ALA A 163 25.18 4.89 -5.73
N GLU A 164 25.32 5.41 -6.95
CA GLU A 164 24.91 6.78 -7.28
C GLU A 164 23.43 7.05 -6.95
N ILE A 165 22.58 6.08 -7.22
CA ILE A 165 21.15 6.19 -6.99
C ILE A 165 20.83 6.16 -5.50
N GLN A 166 21.41 5.24 -4.75
CA GLN A 166 21.19 5.16 -3.30
C GLN A 166 21.62 6.44 -2.57
N LEU A 167 22.67 7.11 -3.04
CA LEU A 167 23.13 8.38 -2.48
C LEU A 167 22.17 9.55 -2.75
N ARG A 168 21.44 9.51 -3.88
CA ARG A 168 20.52 10.59 -4.29
C ARG A 168 19.11 10.41 -3.77
N GLU A 169 18.77 9.23 -3.22
CA GLU A 169 17.43 8.93 -2.81
C GLU A 169 17.22 9.17 -1.31
N PRO A 170 16.32 10.08 -0.91
CA PRO A 170 15.92 10.22 0.48
C PRO A 170 15.19 8.95 0.95
N LYS A 171 15.39 8.61 2.22
CA LYS A 171 14.68 7.46 2.83
C LYS A 171 13.16 7.63 2.68
N PRO A 172 12.41 6.54 2.42
CA PRO A 172 10.97 6.61 2.28
C PRO A 172 10.31 7.13 3.56
N GLU A 173 9.46 8.14 3.44
CA GLU A 173 8.60 8.63 4.51
C GLU A 173 7.30 7.83 4.49
N TYR A 174 7.13 6.93 5.42
CA TYR A 174 5.95 6.04 5.53
C TYR A 174 4.63 6.80 5.76
N GLU A 175 4.67 8.00 6.32
CA GLU A 175 3.49 8.83 6.57
C GLU A 175 2.71 9.24 5.29
N LYS A 176 3.36 9.17 4.12
CA LYS A 176 2.72 9.56 2.85
C LYS A 176 1.88 8.47 2.20
N ILE A 177 1.99 7.22 2.66
CA ILE A 177 1.31 6.08 2.02
C ILE A 177 -0.19 6.07 2.35
N VAL A 178 -0.57 6.47 3.57
CA VAL A 178 -1.97 6.57 4.00
C VAL A 178 -2.74 7.66 3.23
N LYS A 179 -2.02 8.63 2.65
CA LYS A 179 -2.59 9.72 1.85
C LYS A 179 -2.59 9.42 0.34
N ASP A 180 -2.37 8.17 -0.06
CA ASP A 180 -2.49 7.77 -1.47
C ASP A 180 -3.96 7.92 -1.92
N PRO A 181 -4.26 8.74 -2.95
CA PRO A 181 -5.63 8.96 -3.41
C PRO A 181 -6.37 7.68 -3.78
N TYR A 182 -5.67 6.67 -4.28
CA TYR A 182 -6.28 5.39 -4.66
C TYR A 182 -6.67 4.56 -3.43
N VAL A 183 -5.91 4.63 -2.34
CA VAL A 183 -6.26 3.98 -1.07
C VAL A 183 -7.51 4.65 -0.49
N MET A 184 -7.57 5.97 -0.51
CA MET A 184 -8.74 6.71 -0.03
C MET A 184 -9.99 6.41 -0.86
N GLU A 185 -9.87 6.36 -2.20
CA GLU A 185 -10.96 5.96 -3.10
C GLU A 185 -11.45 4.53 -2.82
N PHE A 186 -10.51 3.59 -2.68
CA PHE A 186 -10.84 2.18 -2.41
C PHE A 186 -11.56 2.02 -1.07
N LEU A 187 -11.14 2.76 -0.05
CA LEU A 187 -11.78 2.76 1.28
C LEU A 187 -13.03 3.65 1.35
N GLN A 188 -13.46 4.27 0.24
CA GLN A 188 -14.60 5.19 0.16
C GLN A 188 -14.49 6.41 1.08
N ILE A 189 -13.26 6.79 1.45
CA ILE A 189 -12.99 7.97 2.28
C ILE A 189 -13.04 9.20 1.37
N GLN A 190 -13.97 10.11 1.63
CA GLN A 190 -14.05 11.37 0.88
C GLN A 190 -12.87 12.27 1.28
N PRO A 191 -12.14 12.86 0.30
CA PRO A 191 -11.11 13.84 0.60
C PRO A 191 -11.75 15.19 0.94
N ASP A 192 -12.38 15.28 2.11
CA ASP A 192 -12.82 16.57 2.61
C ASP A 192 -11.63 17.35 3.16
N THR A 193 -11.61 18.65 2.95
CA THR A 193 -10.51 19.57 3.28
C THR A 193 -10.21 19.65 4.77
N HIS A 194 -10.97 18.94 5.61
CA HIS A 194 -10.83 18.83 7.06
C HIS A 194 -11.00 17.39 7.56
N VAL A 195 -10.40 16.40 6.88
CA VAL A 195 -10.33 15.05 7.46
C VAL A 195 -9.40 15.12 8.65
N TYR A 196 -9.97 15.21 9.84
CA TYR A 196 -9.24 14.98 11.07
C TYR A 196 -8.66 13.57 11.03
N GLU A 197 -7.44 13.41 11.51
CA GLU A 197 -6.72 12.13 11.58
C GLU A 197 -7.58 11.02 12.21
N SER A 198 -8.51 11.39 13.11
CA SER A 198 -9.50 10.52 13.72
C SER A 198 -10.52 9.91 12.75
N ASP A 199 -10.95 10.64 11.73
CA ASP A 199 -11.98 10.19 10.80
C ASP A 199 -11.39 9.20 9.79
N LEU A 200 -10.14 9.44 9.37
CA LEU A 200 -9.37 8.51 8.54
C LEU A 200 -9.08 7.21 9.31
N GLU A 201 -8.66 7.31 10.57
CA GLU A 201 -8.42 6.18 11.44
C GLU A 201 -9.70 5.36 11.66
N GLN A 202 -10.84 6.03 11.89
CA GLN A 202 -12.13 5.37 12.09
C GLN A 202 -12.60 4.63 10.82
N ALA A 203 -12.50 5.25 9.65
CA ALA A 203 -12.87 4.63 8.40
C ALA A 203 -11.95 3.44 8.05
N LEU A 204 -10.64 3.54 8.31
CA LEU A 204 -9.70 2.44 8.19
C LEU A 204 -10.04 1.27 9.12
N ILE A 205 -10.39 1.56 10.37
CA ILE A 205 -10.78 0.55 11.37
C ILE A 205 -12.08 -0.14 10.95
N ASP A 206 -13.08 0.60 10.46
CA ASP A 206 -14.37 0.05 10.05
C ASP A 206 -14.24 -0.90 8.85
N HIS A 207 -13.52 -0.49 7.82
CA HIS A 207 -13.26 -1.34 6.65
C HIS A 207 -12.34 -2.52 6.95
N LEU A 208 -11.33 -2.34 7.80
CA LEU A 208 -10.46 -3.42 8.24
C LEU A 208 -11.22 -4.45 9.07
N GLN A 209 -12.14 -4.01 9.93
CA GLN A 209 -13.01 -4.90 10.71
C GLN A 209 -13.88 -5.75 9.78
N GLN A 210 -14.50 -5.13 8.77
CA GLN A 210 -15.34 -5.83 7.80
C GLN A 210 -14.53 -6.86 6.99
N PHE A 211 -13.35 -6.46 6.52
CA PHE A 211 -12.41 -7.33 5.82
C PHE A 211 -11.91 -8.51 6.68
N LEU A 212 -11.58 -8.27 7.96
CA LEU A 212 -11.15 -9.32 8.88
C LEU A 212 -12.28 -10.30 9.23
N LEU A 213 -13.54 -9.83 9.26
CA LEU A 213 -14.70 -10.70 9.43
C LEU A 213 -14.97 -11.59 8.21
N GLU A 214 -14.72 -11.07 7.01
CA GLU A 214 -14.85 -11.84 5.75
C GLU A 214 -13.75 -12.89 5.58
N LEU A 215 -12.54 -12.67 6.11
CA LEU A 215 -11.46 -13.67 6.13
C LEU A 215 -11.71 -14.90 7.01
N GLY A 216 -12.70 -14.85 7.86
CA GLY A 216 -13.48 -15.99 8.41
C GLY A 216 -12.78 -17.00 9.30
N ARG A 217 -11.47 -17.09 9.45
CA ARG A 217 -10.78 -18.03 10.37
C ARG A 217 -9.44 -17.49 10.86
N GLY A 218 -9.36 -17.31 12.18
CA GLY A 218 -8.09 -17.06 12.88
C GLY A 218 -7.91 -15.65 13.43
N PHE A 219 -8.85 -14.74 13.22
CA PHE A 219 -8.82 -13.40 13.78
C PHE A 219 -10.02 -13.17 14.70
N SER A 220 -9.78 -12.72 15.93
CA SER A 220 -10.82 -12.32 16.87
C SER A 220 -10.69 -10.82 17.10
N PHE A 221 -11.68 -10.05 16.67
CA PHE A 221 -11.75 -8.63 16.96
C PHE A 221 -12.19 -8.44 18.42
N VAL A 222 -11.29 -7.95 19.28
CA VAL A 222 -11.55 -7.89 20.73
C VAL A 222 -12.29 -6.61 21.14
N SER A 223 -11.97 -5.46 20.59
CA SER A 223 -12.76 -4.23 20.77
C SER A 223 -12.19 -3.04 19.95
N ARG A 224 -13.07 -2.03 19.66
CA ARG A 224 -12.65 -0.72 19.14
C ARG A 224 -12.13 0.12 20.30
N GLN A 225 -11.04 0.85 20.08
CA GLN A 225 -10.48 1.86 21.00
C GLN A 225 -10.63 1.53 22.50
N LYS A 226 -9.88 0.60 23.01
CA LYS A 226 -9.81 0.35 24.43
C LYS A 226 -9.08 1.51 25.11
N ARG A 227 -9.81 2.42 25.73
CA ARG A 227 -9.21 3.46 26.58
C ARG A 227 -8.50 2.78 27.73
N PHE A 228 -7.16 2.82 27.74
CA PHE A 228 -6.41 2.56 28.95
C PHE A 228 -6.50 3.83 29.80
N THR A 229 -7.20 3.76 30.88
CA THR A 229 -7.10 4.77 31.92
C THR A 229 -5.78 4.48 32.65
N PRO A 230 -4.74 5.33 32.55
CA PRO A 230 -3.57 5.15 33.38
C PRO A 230 -4.02 5.23 34.83
N VAL A 231 -3.79 4.18 35.58
CA VAL A 231 -4.01 4.19 37.04
C VAL A 231 -3.07 5.24 37.59
N SER A 232 -3.65 6.32 38.10
CA SER A 232 -2.94 7.41 38.76
C SER A 232 -2.20 6.84 39.96
N TYR A 233 -0.89 6.73 39.89
CA TYR A 233 -0.01 6.49 41.02
C TYR A 233 0.12 7.79 41.81
N THR A 234 -0.93 8.18 42.51
CA THR A 234 -0.85 9.17 43.56
C THR A 234 -1.34 8.54 44.81
N HIS A 235 -0.49 7.73 45.51
CA HIS A 235 -0.47 7.53 46.93
C HIS A 235 0.70 6.63 47.33
N LEU A 236 1.88 7.19 47.34
CA LEU A 236 2.91 6.76 48.27
C LEU A 236 3.36 8.01 49.02
N ARG A 237 2.60 8.35 50.06
CA ARG A 237 3.05 9.27 51.07
C ARG A 237 3.66 8.42 52.19
N ALA A 238 4.95 8.65 52.44
CA ALA A 238 5.72 8.07 53.53
C ALA A 238 5.09 8.31 54.92
N HIS A 239 5.16 7.35 55.74
CA HIS A 239 5.37 7.49 57.19
C HIS A 239 6.62 6.73 57.57
#